data_9bb17557f9895b05a807e5178d976ea5
#
_entry.id   9bb17557f9895b05a807e5178d976ea5
#
_cell.length_a   1.000
_cell.length_b   1.000
_cell.length_c   1.000
_cell.angle_alpha   90.00
_cell.angle_beta   90.00
_cell.angle_gamma   90.00
#
_symmetry.space_group_name_H-M   'P 1'
#
loop_
_entity.id
_entity.type
_entity.pdbx_description
1 polymer ?
#
loop_
_entity_poly.entity_id
_entity_poly.type
_entity_poly.pdbx_seq_one_letter_code
_entity_poly.pdbx_strand_id
1 'polypeptide(L)'
;MADIQIIKNTTFCLTVVNINISLDDGESYEITDEDKIYFTVKDIRDNLIFQKRYSGEIEYINDTLVIKILPRDTNNLKCLEYRYDLKIMLKGNEEDIYTILVGGFEVMPTVTNLNDMVLNE
;
A
#
# COMPACT_ATOMS: atom_id res chain seq x y z
N MET A 1 -9.24 11.70 0.60
CA MET A 1 -8.93 10.48 1.38
C MET A 1 -9.49 9.27 0.67
N ALA A 2 -8.68 8.26 0.50
CA ALA A 2 -9.09 7.04 -0.19
C ALA A 2 -9.30 5.91 0.81
N ASP A 3 -10.38 5.14 0.61
CA ASP A 3 -10.68 3.97 1.42
C ASP A 3 -10.49 2.72 0.55
N ILE A 4 -9.94 1.69 1.15
CA ILE A 4 -9.64 0.43 0.50
C ILE A 4 -10.45 -0.67 1.16
N GLN A 5 -11.11 -1.48 0.35
CA GLN A 5 -11.82 -2.67 0.81
C GLN A 5 -11.22 -3.87 0.10
N ILE A 6 -10.78 -4.86 0.86
CA ILE A 6 -10.16 -6.05 0.31
C ILE A 6 -10.87 -7.28 0.85
N ILE A 7 -11.20 -8.20 -0.05
CA ILE A 7 -11.70 -9.50 0.35
C ILE A 7 -10.49 -10.33 0.78
N LYS A 8 -10.58 -10.91 1.96
CA LYS A 8 -9.53 -11.73 2.56
C LYS A 8 -9.11 -12.84 1.59
N ASN A 9 -7.82 -13.17 1.58
CA ASN A 9 -7.22 -14.19 0.73
C ASN A 9 -7.30 -13.88 -0.77
N THR A 10 -7.35 -12.60 -1.12
CA THR A 10 -7.45 -12.16 -2.51
C THR A 10 -6.28 -11.26 -2.86
N THR A 11 -5.78 -11.37 -4.07
CA THR A 11 -4.76 -10.46 -4.58
C THR A 11 -5.42 -9.14 -4.97
N PHE A 12 -4.88 -8.04 -4.48
CA PHE A 12 -5.37 -6.71 -4.79
C PHE A 12 -4.19 -5.83 -5.24
N CYS A 13 -4.35 -5.14 -6.35
CA CYS A 13 -3.35 -4.20 -6.83
C CYS A 13 -3.86 -2.78 -6.63
N LEU A 14 -3.20 -2.03 -5.76
CA LEU A 14 -3.47 -0.62 -5.60
C LEU A 14 -2.56 0.15 -6.55
N THR A 15 -3.15 0.93 -7.44
CA THR A 15 -2.38 1.77 -8.36
C THR A 15 -2.60 3.22 -8.01
N VAL A 16 -1.51 3.97 -7.90
CA VAL A 16 -1.55 5.39 -7.56
C VAL A 16 -0.97 6.16 -8.73
N VAL A 17 -1.81 6.94 -9.38
CA VAL A 17 -1.43 7.72 -10.56
C VAL A 17 -1.40 9.21 -10.22
N ASN A 18 -0.76 9.99 -11.08
CA ASN A 18 -0.72 11.45 -10.97
C ASN A 18 -0.14 11.93 -9.63
N ILE A 19 0.91 11.24 -9.18
CA ILE A 19 1.60 11.66 -7.98
C ILE A 19 2.31 12.98 -8.27
N ASN A 20 1.93 14.01 -7.54
CA ASN A 20 2.46 15.34 -7.76
C ASN A 20 3.00 15.88 -6.45
N ILE A 21 4.32 15.94 -6.37
CA ILE A 21 5.01 16.51 -5.23
C ILE A 21 5.65 17.82 -5.70
N SER A 22 5.20 18.93 -5.15
CA SER A 22 5.73 20.24 -5.50
C SER A 22 6.86 20.59 -4.55
N LEU A 23 8.01 20.90 -5.12
CA LEU A 23 9.16 21.37 -4.35
C LEU A 23 9.01 22.85 -4.01
N ASP A 24 9.82 23.34 -3.08
CA ASP A 24 9.78 24.73 -2.61
C ASP A 24 9.98 25.74 -3.74
N ASP A 25 10.70 25.36 -4.78
CA ASP A 25 10.95 26.22 -5.95
C ASP A 25 9.82 26.16 -6.99
N GLY A 26 8.75 25.40 -6.71
CA GLY A 26 7.63 25.26 -7.60
C GLY A 26 7.78 24.18 -8.66
N GLU A 27 8.91 23.48 -8.69
CA GLU A 27 9.12 22.39 -9.63
C GLU A 27 8.45 21.11 -9.13
N SER A 28 7.98 20.29 -10.08
CA SER A 28 7.45 18.98 -9.77
C SER A 28 8.59 18.00 -9.53
N TYR A 29 8.45 17.19 -8.48
CA TYR A 29 9.45 16.19 -8.15
C TYR A 29 9.15 14.88 -8.91
N GLU A 30 10.18 14.29 -9.48
CA GLU A 30 10.08 12.99 -10.13
C GLU A 30 10.70 11.93 -9.24
N ILE A 31 9.95 10.86 -9.00
CA ILE A 31 10.39 9.76 -8.12
C ILE A 31 11.56 9.01 -8.74
N THR A 32 12.59 8.76 -7.95
CA THR A 32 13.79 8.06 -8.38
C THR A 32 14.04 6.83 -7.50
N ASP A 33 15.03 6.02 -7.88
CA ASP A 33 15.40 4.83 -7.11
C ASP A 33 15.95 5.14 -5.72
N GLU A 34 16.35 6.38 -5.49
CA GLU A 34 16.88 6.79 -4.19
C GLU A 34 15.81 7.14 -3.18
N ASP A 35 14.58 7.27 -3.64
CA ASP A 35 13.46 7.59 -2.77
C ASP A 35 12.99 6.36 -2.02
N LYS A 36 12.47 6.59 -0.82
CA LYS A 36 11.91 5.52 -0.01
C LYS A 36 10.41 5.72 0.09
N ILE A 37 9.67 4.68 -0.24
CA ILE A 37 8.20 4.74 -0.24
C ILE A 37 7.70 3.60 0.63
N TYR A 38 6.74 3.93 1.51
CA TYR A 38 6.19 2.97 2.45
C TYR A 38 4.67 2.99 2.38
N PHE A 39 4.10 1.82 2.14
CA PHE A 39 2.66 1.59 2.30
C PHE A 39 2.48 0.82 3.59
N THR A 40 1.86 1.44 4.57
CA THR A 40 1.77 0.90 5.93
C THR A 40 0.32 0.71 6.31
N VAL A 41 0.00 -0.47 6.85
CA VAL A 41 -1.33 -0.79 7.39
C VAL A 41 -1.17 -1.07 8.87
N LYS A 42 -1.99 -0.40 9.69
CA LYS A 42 -2.01 -0.55 11.13
C LYS A 42 -3.44 -0.80 11.61
N ASP A 43 -3.56 -1.44 12.76
CA ASP A 43 -4.86 -1.61 13.40
C ASP A 43 -5.25 -0.35 14.19
N ILE A 44 -6.43 -0.35 14.78
CA ILE A 44 -6.93 0.82 15.52
C ILE A 44 -6.11 1.12 16.79
N ARG A 45 -5.30 0.17 17.24
CA ARG A 45 -4.42 0.33 18.40
C ARG A 45 -3.01 0.75 17.99
N ASP A 46 -2.84 1.13 16.72
CA ASP A 46 -1.56 1.58 16.18
C ASP A 46 -0.50 0.47 16.08
N ASN A 47 -0.92 -0.79 16.07
CA ASN A 47 -0.01 -1.90 15.83
C ASN A 47 0.22 -2.08 14.35
N LEU A 48 1.49 -2.25 13.97
CA LEU A 48 1.85 -2.51 12.58
C LEU A 48 1.33 -3.87 12.15
N ILE A 49 0.52 -3.89 11.11
CA ILE A 49 -0.03 -5.12 10.55
C ILE A 49 0.84 -5.62 9.40
N PHE A 50 1.05 -4.78 8.39
CA PHE A 50 2.05 -5.07 7.36
C PHE A 50 2.51 -3.77 6.71
N GLN A 51 3.64 -3.83 6.01
CA GLN A 51 4.22 -2.70 5.32
C GLN A 51 4.84 -3.17 4.01
N LYS A 52 4.57 -2.46 2.94
CA LYS A 52 5.20 -2.67 1.64
C LYS A 52 6.20 -1.56 1.40
N ARG A 53 7.31 -1.86 0.79
CA ARG A 53 8.40 -0.91 0.59
C ARG A 53 8.85 -0.85 -0.86
N TYR A 54 9.20 0.34 -1.28
CA TYR A 54 9.86 0.60 -2.55
C TYR A 54 11.40 0.58 -2.30
N SER A 55 12.20 0.00 -3.11
CA SER A 55 11.89 -0.85 -4.26
C SER A 55 11.83 -2.31 -3.78
N GLY A 56 11.04 -3.10 -4.43
CA GLY A 56 10.82 -4.49 -4.07
C GLY A 56 9.35 -4.82 -4.13
N GLU A 57 8.60 -4.45 -3.09
CA GLU A 57 7.17 -4.77 -3.01
C GLU A 57 6.29 -3.69 -3.62
N ILE A 58 6.82 -2.50 -3.77
CA ILE A 58 6.18 -1.40 -4.47
C ILE A 58 6.97 -1.15 -5.74
N GLU A 59 6.28 -1.02 -6.86
CA GLU A 59 6.90 -0.74 -8.15
C GLU A 59 6.50 0.66 -8.63
N TYR A 60 7.39 1.30 -9.36
CA TYR A 60 7.10 2.59 -9.98
C TYR A 60 7.34 2.44 -11.48
N ILE A 61 6.25 2.42 -12.24
CA ILE A 61 6.27 2.16 -13.68
C ILE A 61 5.40 3.20 -14.36
N ASN A 62 5.98 3.92 -15.35
CA ASN A 62 5.24 4.92 -16.13
C ASN A 62 4.48 5.92 -15.27
N ASP A 63 5.17 6.51 -14.31
CA ASP A 63 4.63 7.51 -13.38
C ASP A 63 3.49 6.96 -12.50
N THR A 64 3.44 5.65 -12.33
CA THR A 64 2.42 4.99 -11.53
C THR A 64 3.07 4.13 -10.44
N LEU A 65 2.65 4.30 -9.20
CA LEU A 65 3.02 3.39 -8.13
C LEU A 65 2.06 2.22 -8.12
N VAL A 66 2.61 1.02 -8.08
CA VAL A 66 1.84 -0.23 -8.03
C VAL A 66 2.18 -0.96 -6.75
N ILE A 67 1.18 -1.16 -5.91
CA ILE A 67 1.33 -1.84 -4.63
C ILE A 67 0.48 -3.11 -4.69
N LYS A 68 1.13 -4.26 -4.63
CA LYS A 68 0.43 -5.54 -4.69
C LYS A 68 0.24 -6.10 -3.29
N ILE A 69 -1.01 -6.30 -2.92
CA ILE A 69 -1.38 -6.93 -1.65
C ILE A 69 -1.77 -8.36 -1.97
N LEU A 70 -1.08 -9.31 -1.35
CA LEU A 70 -1.20 -10.73 -1.67
C LEU A 70 -2.12 -11.44 -0.68
N PRO A 71 -2.65 -12.63 -1.03
CA PRO A 71 -3.46 -13.41 -0.09
C PRO A 71 -2.78 -13.63 1.26
N ARG A 72 -1.46 -13.85 1.26
CA ARG A 72 -0.72 -14.06 2.50
C ARG A 72 -0.71 -12.84 3.42
N ASP A 73 -0.92 -11.65 2.86
CA ASP A 73 -0.93 -10.41 3.65
C ASP A 73 -2.20 -10.28 4.49
N THR A 74 -3.30 -10.91 4.06
CA THR A 74 -4.60 -10.77 4.72
C THR A 74 -5.14 -12.06 5.31
N ASN A 75 -4.55 -13.22 5.00
CA ASN A 75 -5.15 -14.51 5.36
C ASN A 75 -5.29 -14.73 6.87
N ASN A 76 -4.45 -14.10 7.67
CA ASN A 76 -4.50 -14.19 9.13
C ASN A 76 -5.15 -12.99 9.79
N LEU A 77 -5.66 -12.05 9.01
CA LEU A 77 -6.25 -10.85 9.56
C LEU A 77 -7.71 -11.09 9.94
N LYS A 78 -8.15 -10.43 11.00
CA LYS A 78 -9.56 -10.39 11.33
C LYS A 78 -10.28 -9.49 10.36
N CYS A 79 -11.55 -9.78 10.09
CA CYS A 79 -12.37 -8.95 9.22
C CYS A 79 -12.81 -7.71 9.96
N LEU A 80 -11.92 -6.74 10.01
CA LEU A 80 -12.05 -5.50 10.74
C LEU A 80 -11.63 -4.35 9.85
N GLU A 81 -11.77 -3.15 10.39
CA GLU A 81 -11.28 -1.96 9.76
C GLU A 81 -9.89 -1.62 10.32
N TYR A 82 -8.98 -1.33 9.41
CA TYR A 82 -7.61 -0.93 9.70
C TYR A 82 -7.38 0.45 9.12
N ARG A 83 -6.20 1.00 9.34
CA ARG A 83 -5.80 2.29 8.77
C ARG A 83 -4.57 2.10 7.91
N TYR A 84 -4.47 2.90 6.85
CA TYR A 84 -3.28 2.87 6.01
C TYR A 84 -2.80 4.27 5.68
N ASP A 85 -1.51 4.37 5.35
CA ASP A 85 -0.99 5.54 4.67
C ASP A 85 0.05 5.13 3.64
N LEU A 86 0.32 6.04 2.73
CA LEU A 86 1.36 5.90 1.74
C LEU A 86 2.25 7.13 1.87
N LYS A 87 3.49 6.92 2.30
CA LYS A 87 4.45 7.99 2.52
C LYS A 87 5.66 7.83 1.62
N ILE A 88 6.21 8.97 1.22
CA ILE A 88 7.45 9.01 0.47
C ILE A 88 8.46 9.87 1.22
N MET A 89 9.67 9.35 1.33
CA MET A 89 10.81 10.04 1.91
C MET A 89 11.80 10.31 0.77
N LEU A 90 11.96 11.58 0.40
CA LEU A 90 12.78 11.94 -0.74
C LEU A 90 14.26 11.71 -0.45
N LYS A 91 14.88 10.86 -1.27
CA LYS A 91 16.31 10.51 -1.19
C LYS A 91 16.76 10.07 0.21
N GLY A 92 15.83 9.44 0.96
CA GLY A 92 16.12 9.00 2.31
C GLY A 92 16.30 10.12 3.33
N ASN A 93 15.89 11.33 3.01
CA ASN A 93 16.02 12.47 3.91
C ASN A 93 14.84 12.49 4.90
N GLU A 94 15.14 12.29 6.18
CA GLU A 94 14.13 12.24 7.24
C GLU A 94 13.37 13.54 7.45
N GLU A 95 13.87 14.64 6.91
CA GLU A 95 13.19 15.95 6.99
C GLU A 95 12.33 16.25 5.76
N ASP A 96 12.28 15.32 4.81
CA ASP A 96 11.61 15.55 3.54
C ASP A 96 10.64 14.41 3.25
N ILE A 97 9.58 14.34 4.06
CA ILE A 97 8.61 13.26 4.04
C ILE A 97 7.23 13.81 3.68
N TYR A 98 6.58 13.16 2.71
CA TYR A 98 5.25 13.54 2.25
C TYR A 98 4.29 12.38 2.39
N THR A 99 3.05 12.66 2.83
CA THR A 99 1.97 11.67 2.85
C THR A 99 1.18 11.83 1.56
N ILE A 100 1.17 10.76 0.76
CA ILE A 100 0.50 10.76 -0.53
C ILE A 100 -0.97 10.38 -0.37
N LEU A 101 -1.22 9.32 0.43
CA LEU A 101 -2.56 8.83 0.71
C LEU A 101 -2.70 8.48 2.17
N VAL A 102 -3.91 8.60 2.69
CA VAL A 102 -4.25 8.16 4.03
C VAL A 102 -5.74 7.77 4.04
N GLY A 103 -6.08 6.71 4.75
CA GLY A 103 -7.49 6.32 4.83
C GLY A 103 -7.72 5.04 5.58
N GLY A 104 -8.93 4.52 5.45
CA GLY A 104 -9.34 3.26 6.03
C GLY A 104 -9.00 2.09 5.12
N PHE A 105 -8.71 0.95 5.74
CA PHE A 105 -8.40 -0.29 5.04
C PHE A 105 -9.25 -1.38 5.68
N GLU A 106 -10.26 -1.84 4.98
CA GLU A 106 -11.20 -2.82 5.50
C GLU A 106 -10.93 -4.20 4.91
N VAL A 107 -10.84 -5.21 5.78
CA VAL A 107 -10.71 -6.61 5.37
C VAL A 107 -12.07 -7.26 5.50
N MET A 108 -12.59 -7.76 4.38
CA MET A 108 -13.90 -8.38 4.29
C MET A 108 -13.77 -9.88 4.23
N PRO A 109 -14.79 -10.61 4.72
CA PRO A 109 -14.73 -12.08 4.71
C PRO A 109 -14.73 -12.65 3.31
N THR A 110 -14.11 -13.82 3.17
CA THR A 110 -14.13 -14.59 1.93
C THR A 110 -14.99 -15.84 2.13
N VAL A 111 -15.64 -16.28 1.06
CA VAL A 111 -16.38 -17.54 1.08
C VAL A 111 -15.46 -18.69 0.70
N THR A 112 -14.63 -18.49 -0.33
CA THR A 112 -13.71 -19.54 -0.80
C THR A 112 -12.33 -19.32 -0.21
N ASN A 113 -11.86 -20.28 0.58
CA ASN A 113 -10.50 -20.27 1.12
C ASN A 113 -9.56 -21.03 0.20
N LEU A 114 -8.26 -20.89 0.44
CA LEU A 114 -7.27 -21.57 -0.39
C LEU A 114 -7.46 -23.10 -0.38
N ASN A 115 -7.85 -23.65 0.78
CA ASN A 115 -8.08 -25.08 0.90
C ASN A 115 -9.31 -25.57 0.12
N ASP A 116 -10.20 -24.66 -0.25
CA ASP A 116 -11.41 -24.99 -0.99
C ASP A 116 -11.18 -25.01 -2.50
N MET A 117 -10.04 -24.49 -2.95
CA MET A 117 -9.74 -24.37 -4.37
C MET A 117 -9.26 -25.71 -4.92
N VAL A 118 -9.86 -26.13 -6.02
CA VAL A 118 -9.47 -27.35 -6.72
C VAL A 118 -8.47 -26.98 -7.80
N LEU A 119 -7.22 -27.43 -7.63
CA LEU A 119 -6.12 -27.03 -8.50
C LEU A 119 -5.89 -27.98 -9.68
N ASN A 120 -6.44 -29.18 -9.62
CA ASN A 120 -6.20 -30.21 -10.63
C ASN A 120 -7.53 -30.77 -11.10
N GLU A 121 -8.13 -30.12 -12.04
CA GLU A 121 -9.36 -30.56 -12.66
C GLU A 121 -9.10 -31.36 -13.93
#